data_a26523d6ecc5caee643aaf4cd29c74bf
#
_entry.id   a26523d6ecc5caee643aaf4cd29c74bf
#
_cell.length_a   1.000
_cell.length_b   1.000
_cell.length_c   1.000
_cell.angle_alpha   90.00
_cell.angle_beta   90.00
_cell.angle_gamma   90.00
#
_symmetry.space_group_name_H-M   'P 1'
#
loop_
_entity.id
_entity.type
_entity.pdbx_description
1 polymer ?
#
loop_
_entity_poly.entity_id
_entity_poly.type
_entity_poly.pdbx_seq_one_letter_code
_entity_poly.pdbx_strand_id
1 'polypeptide(L)'
;MFGDEIVDHEKIAVNDAFCEEDFVSLGTLPSGAEFCVNRIAAECDLLVTEGFIEPHFFAGFSGGRKSILPGICSEKTVNENHSFRAISSPNAKTGVLDGNPIHKDMVEAARRVNVQFILNVALGEKKQIIAAFAGDLEQAHEEGVAFIRRWSQCPAVEGDIVVTSNGGYPLDQNLYQSP
;
A
#
# COMPACT_ATOMS: atom_id res chain seq x y z
N MET A 1 -17.53 -3.94 9.40
CA MET A 1 -16.65 -3.09 8.57
C MET A 1 -17.39 -2.60 7.33
N PHE A 2 -17.92 -3.49 6.51
CA PHE A 2 -18.70 -3.10 5.29
C PHE A 2 -20.19 -2.88 5.55
N GLY A 3 -20.72 -3.33 6.69
CA GLY A 3 -22.15 -3.37 6.99
C GLY A 3 -22.84 -4.63 6.45
N ASP A 4 -23.94 -5.00 7.07
CA ASP A 4 -24.64 -6.27 6.76
C ASP A 4 -25.19 -6.28 5.34
N GLU A 5 -25.66 -5.13 4.83
CA GLU A 5 -26.20 -5.01 3.48
C GLU A 5 -25.18 -5.39 2.40
N ILE A 6 -23.92 -4.92 2.53
CA ILE A 6 -22.86 -5.27 1.57
C ILE A 6 -22.43 -6.72 1.75
N VAL A 7 -22.25 -7.17 2.98
CA VAL A 7 -21.79 -8.53 3.29
C VAL A 7 -22.79 -9.58 2.80
N ASP A 8 -24.09 -9.28 2.89
CA ASP A 8 -25.16 -10.21 2.51
C ASP A 8 -25.45 -10.26 1.00
N HIS A 9 -25.11 -9.20 0.26
CA HIS A 9 -25.50 -9.07 -1.16
C HIS A 9 -24.32 -9.10 -2.14
N GLU A 10 -23.10 -8.77 -1.70
CA GLU A 10 -21.94 -8.72 -2.58
C GLU A 10 -21.05 -9.97 -2.46
N LYS A 11 -20.39 -10.32 -3.55
CA LYS A 11 -19.40 -11.40 -3.53
C LYS A 11 -18.10 -10.89 -2.92
N ILE A 12 -17.74 -11.42 -1.76
CA ILE A 12 -16.50 -11.08 -1.07
C ILE A 12 -15.54 -12.27 -1.14
N ALA A 13 -14.34 -12.06 -1.70
CA ALA A 13 -13.25 -13.00 -1.66
C ALA A 13 -12.11 -12.42 -0.80
N VAL A 14 -11.55 -13.22 0.08
CA VAL A 14 -10.39 -12.86 0.90
C VAL A 14 -9.16 -13.48 0.27
N ASN A 15 -8.12 -12.67 0.00
CA ASN A 15 -6.88 -13.19 -0.53
C ASN A 15 -6.13 -14.02 0.53
N ASP A 16 -5.85 -15.28 0.22
CA ASP A 16 -4.95 -16.12 0.99
C ASP A 16 -3.58 -16.17 0.28
N ALA A 17 -2.61 -15.43 0.81
CA ALA A 17 -1.28 -15.29 0.20
C ALA A 17 -0.49 -16.61 0.09
N PHE A 18 -0.92 -17.66 0.79
CA PHE A 18 -0.29 -18.98 0.81
C PHE A 18 -0.97 -20.00 -0.13
N CYS A 19 -2.13 -19.70 -0.68
CA CYS A 19 -2.85 -20.58 -1.60
C CYS A 19 -2.31 -20.39 -3.03
N GLU A 20 -1.31 -21.17 -3.42
CA GLU A 20 -0.65 -21.06 -4.73
C GLU A 20 -1.61 -21.16 -5.92
N GLU A 21 -2.70 -21.91 -5.80
CA GLU A 21 -3.69 -22.12 -6.86
C GLU A 21 -4.47 -20.83 -7.22
N ASP A 22 -4.53 -19.87 -6.29
CA ASP A 22 -5.24 -18.63 -6.48
C ASP A 22 -4.45 -17.60 -7.28
N PHE A 23 -3.17 -17.88 -7.58
CA PHE A 23 -2.29 -16.91 -8.22
C PHE A 23 -1.99 -17.23 -9.68
N VAL A 24 -1.72 -16.16 -10.44
CA VAL A 24 -1.13 -16.22 -11.76
C VAL A 24 0.14 -15.36 -11.79
N SER A 25 1.16 -15.85 -12.50
CA SER A 25 2.39 -15.08 -12.70
C SER A 25 2.22 -14.12 -13.89
N LEU A 26 2.44 -12.84 -13.66
CA LEU A 26 2.47 -11.79 -14.67
C LEU A 26 3.90 -11.30 -14.97
N GLY A 27 4.88 -12.20 -14.83
CA GLY A 27 6.28 -11.96 -15.15
C GLY A 27 7.08 -11.36 -14.00
N THR A 28 8.13 -10.60 -14.32
CA THR A 28 9.13 -10.13 -13.36
C THR A 28 9.04 -8.63 -13.14
N LEU A 29 8.98 -8.18 -11.89
CA LEU A 29 8.99 -6.77 -11.48
C LEU A 29 10.37 -6.12 -11.69
N PRO A 30 10.48 -4.78 -11.64
CA PRO A 30 11.77 -4.08 -11.81
C PRO A 30 12.88 -4.52 -10.86
N SER A 31 12.55 -4.97 -9.66
CA SER A 31 13.51 -5.53 -8.69
C SER A 31 14.09 -6.89 -9.09
N GLY A 32 13.46 -7.57 -10.04
CA GLY A 32 13.73 -8.97 -10.40
C GLY A 32 12.82 -9.98 -9.69
N ALA A 33 11.91 -9.53 -8.83
CA ALA A 33 10.93 -10.38 -8.16
C ALA A 33 9.90 -10.95 -9.15
N GLU A 34 9.52 -12.21 -8.98
CA GLU A 34 8.38 -12.77 -9.70
C GLU A 34 7.09 -12.14 -9.20
N PHE A 35 6.25 -11.70 -10.14
CA PHE A 35 4.97 -11.09 -9.83
C PHE A 35 3.82 -12.08 -9.94
N CYS A 36 3.40 -12.62 -8.82
CA CYS A 36 2.25 -13.51 -8.69
C CYS A 36 1.12 -12.77 -7.98
N VAL A 37 0.02 -12.58 -8.69
CA VAL A 37 -1.16 -11.83 -8.23
C VAL A 37 -2.40 -12.71 -8.27
N ASN A 38 -3.37 -12.41 -7.42
CA ASN A 38 -4.62 -13.15 -7.37
C ASN A 38 -5.31 -13.16 -8.74
N ARG A 39 -5.71 -14.35 -9.19
CA ARG A 39 -6.33 -14.62 -10.48
C ARG A 39 -7.59 -13.78 -10.74
N ILE A 40 -8.41 -13.56 -9.71
CA ILE A 40 -9.63 -12.76 -9.83
C ILE A 40 -9.30 -11.33 -10.32
N ALA A 41 -8.23 -10.73 -9.79
CA ALA A 41 -7.81 -9.40 -10.22
C ALA A 41 -7.18 -9.40 -11.61
N ALA A 42 -6.43 -10.45 -11.95
CA ALA A 42 -5.78 -10.56 -13.26
C ALA A 42 -6.76 -10.81 -14.41
N GLU A 43 -7.92 -11.40 -14.13
CA GLU A 43 -8.92 -11.84 -15.14
C GLU A 43 -10.18 -10.97 -15.16
N CYS A 44 -10.31 -9.97 -14.27
CA CYS A 44 -11.50 -9.10 -14.24
C CYS A 44 -11.46 -8.05 -15.37
N ASP A 45 -12.65 -7.68 -15.86
CA ASP A 45 -12.79 -6.66 -16.92
C ASP A 45 -12.57 -5.23 -16.42
N LEU A 46 -12.83 -4.99 -15.14
CA LEU A 46 -12.65 -3.69 -14.50
C LEU A 46 -12.06 -3.89 -13.10
N LEU A 47 -10.91 -3.29 -12.85
CA LEU A 47 -10.24 -3.31 -11.55
C LEU A 47 -10.16 -1.90 -10.96
N VAL A 48 -10.89 -1.72 -9.88
CA VAL A 48 -10.86 -0.49 -9.07
C VAL A 48 -10.23 -0.83 -7.74
N THR A 49 -9.35 0.03 -7.24
CA THR A 49 -8.78 -0.13 -5.90
C THR A 49 -9.15 1.04 -5.01
N GLU A 50 -9.33 0.74 -3.73
CA GLU A 50 -9.58 1.74 -2.71
C GLU A 50 -8.57 1.66 -1.57
N GLY A 51 -8.47 2.74 -0.80
CA GLY A 51 -7.59 2.78 0.34
C GLY A 51 -7.46 4.19 0.91
N PHE A 52 -6.58 4.32 1.90
CA PHE A 52 -6.23 5.62 2.46
C PHE A 52 -4.75 5.91 2.27
N ILE A 53 -4.41 7.20 2.22
CA ILE A 53 -3.03 7.66 2.04
C ILE A 53 -2.52 8.19 3.36
N GLU A 54 -1.39 7.64 3.79
CA GLU A 54 -0.62 8.08 4.96
C GLU A 54 0.88 7.85 4.72
N PRO A 55 1.79 8.50 5.44
CA PRO A 55 3.21 8.19 5.38
C PRO A 55 3.47 6.73 5.77
N HIS A 56 4.42 6.09 5.07
CA HIS A 56 4.76 4.70 5.30
C HIS A 56 6.28 4.54 5.39
N PHE A 57 6.76 3.85 6.41
CA PHE A 57 8.16 3.84 6.84
C PHE A 57 9.17 3.35 5.80
N PHE A 58 8.83 2.49 4.84
CA PHE A 58 9.72 2.09 3.74
C PHE A 58 9.11 2.26 2.34
N ALA A 59 7.77 2.22 2.18
CA ALA A 59 7.14 2.38 0.88
C ALA A 59 6.88 3.86 0.49
N GLY A 60 7.28 4.78 1.35
CA GLY A 60 7.06 6.22 1.21
C GLY A 60 5.66 6.63 1.68
N PHE A 61 4.62 6.15 1.02
CA PHE A 61 3.22 6.37 1.36
C PHE A 61 2.39 5.11 1.12
N SER A 62 1.26 4.99 1.81
CA SER A 62 0.22 3.99 1.56
C SER A 62 -0.70 4.40 0.39
N GLY A 63 -1.76 3.64 0.16
CA GLY A 63 -2.78 3.88 -0.86
C GLY A 63 -2.40 3.41 -2.27
N GLY A 64 -3.38 3.55 -3.18
CA GLY A 64 -3.24 3.28 -4.62
C GLY A 64 -2.72 1.89 -4.92
N ARG A 65 -1.53 1.83 -5.50
CA ARG A 65 -0.81 0.62 -5.90
C ARG A 65 -0.62 -0.42 -4.78
N LYS A 66 -0.69 -0.03 -3.50
CA LYS A 66 -0.54 -0.97 -2.38
C LYS A 66 -1.71 -1.93 -2.23
N SER A 67 -2.87 -1.63 -2.75
CA SER A 67 -3.98 -2.57 -2.81
C SER A 67 -3.67 -3.78 -3.69
N ILE A 68 -2.76 -3.64 -4.64
CA ILE A 68 -2.28 -4.74 -5.47
C ILE A 68 -1.07 -5.42 -4.81
N LEU A 69 0.03 -4.69 -4.59
CA LEU A 69 1.23 -5.19 -3.92
C LEU A 69 1.48 -4.38 -2.65
N PRO A 70 1.34 -4.98 -1.46
CA PRO A 70 1.21 -6.40 -1.16
C PRO A 70 -0.22 -6.98 -1.20
N GLY A 71 -1.27 -6.15 -1.30
CA GLY A 71 -2.65 -6.46 -0.92
C GLY A 71 -3.24 -7.77 -1.44
N ILE A 72 -3.00 -8.12 -2.70
CA ILE A 72 -3.54 -9.33 -3.35
C ILE A 72 -2.46 -10.14 -4.08
N CYS A 73 -1.22 -10.05 -3.63
CA CYS A 73 -0.10 -10.84 -4.14
C CYS A 73 0.15 -12.08 -3.30
N SER A 74 0.88 -13.04 -3.88
CA SER A 74 1.38 -14.21 -3.16
C SER A 74 2.42 -13.82 -2.11
N GLU A 75 2.57 -14.62 -1.06
CA GLU A 75 3.60 -14.46 -0.04
C GLU A 75 5.00 -14.28 -0.65
N LYS A 76 5.34 -15.09 -1.66
CA LYS A 76 6.63 -15.03 -2.35
C LYS A 76 6.88 -13.66 -2.96
N THR A 77 5.92 -13.10 -3.69
CA THR A 77 6.04 -11.75 -4.28
C THR A 77 6.19 -10.68 -3.21
N VAL A 78 5.42 -10.78 -2.13
CA VAL A 78 5.49 -9.85 -0.99
C VAL A 78 6.87 -9.90 -0.32
N ASN A 79 7.37 -11.09 -0.01
CA ASN A 79 8.66 -11.28 0.65
C ASN A 79 9.83 -10.74 -0.18
N GLU A 80 9.79 -10.90 -1.51
CA GLU A 80 10.79 -10.33 -2.41
C GLU A 80 10.73 -8.79 -2.45
N ASN A 81 9.54 -8.20 -2.57
CA ASN A 81 9.37 -6.74 -2.54
C ASN A 81 9.77 -6.13 -1.18
N HIS A 82 9.51 -6.85 -0.08
CA HIS A 82 9.84 -6.44 1.29
C HIS A 82 11.18 -7.06 1.76
N SER A 83 12.03 -7.51 0.83
CA SER A 83 13.33 -8.10 1.16
C SER A 83 14.28 -7.10 1.80
N PHE A 84 15.26 -7.61 2.55
CA PHE A 84 16.32 -6.77 3.12
C PHE A 84 17.00 -5.91 2.06
N ARG A 85 17.26 -6.45 0.87
CA ARG A 85 17.83 -5.70 -0.26
C ARG A 85 16.98 -4.49 -0.65
N ALA A 86 15.68 -4.64 -0.70
CA ALA A 86 14.77 -3.55 -1.07
C ALA A 86 14.65 -2.51 0.06
N ILE A 87 14.45 -2.96 1.30
CA ILE A 87 14.26 -2.09 2.47
C ILE A 87 15.55 -1.35 2.84
N SER A 88 16.74 -1.93 2.62
CA SER A 88 18.03 -1.25 2.89
C SER A 88 18.39 -0.17 1.89
N SER A 89 17.60 0.03 0.84
CA SER A 89 17.80 1.14 -0.10
C SER A 89 17.71 2.49 0.65
N PRO A 90 18.59 3.46 0.40
CA PRO A 90 18.52 4.79 1.01
C PRO A 90 17.25 5.56 0.66
N ASN A 91 16.53 5.14 -0.40
CA ASN A 91 15.26 5.72 -0.81
C ASN A 91 14.04 4.97 -0.25
N ALA A 92 14.22 3.80 0.35
CA ALA A 92 13.13 3.06 1.00
C ALA A 92 12.87 3.63 2.40
N LYS A 93 12.26 4.81 2.46
CA LYS A 93 12.00 5.53 3.71
C LYS A 93 10.72 6.35 3.65
N THR A 94 10.26 6.78 4.80
CA THR A 94 9.04 7.57 4.98
C THR A 94 9.02 8.80 4.07
N GLY A 95 7.93 8.98 3.35
CA GLY A 95 7.70 10.16 2.52
C GLY A 95 8.46 10.18 1.18
N VAL A 96 9.24 9.15 0.85
CA VAL A 96 10.04 9.08 -0.39
C VAL A 96 9.41 8.12 -1.38
N LEU A 97 8.98 8.62 -2.52
CA LEU A 97 8.49 7.84 -3.67
C LEU A 97 9.55 7.78 -4.77
N ASP A 98 10.19 8.92 -5.08
CA ASP A 98 11.19 8.97 -6.13
C ASP A 98 12.42 8.12 -5.80
N GLY A 99 12.82 7.27 -6.75
CA GLY A 99 13.93 6.34 -6.57
C GLY A 99 13.69 5.21 -5.56
N ASN A 100 12.53 5.12 -4.93
CA ASN A 100 12.18 4.06 -3.99
C ASN A 100 11.89 2.74 -4.74
N PRO A 101 12.72 1.68 -4.57
CA PRO A 101 12.57 0.44 -5.33
C PRO A 101 11.26 -0.29 -4.98
N ILE A 102 10.80 -0.19 -3.74
CA ILE A 102 9.56 -0.81 -3.28
C ILE A 102 8.36 -0.15 -3.96
N HIS A 103 8.33 1.19 -3.99
CA HIS A 103 7.30 1.94 -4.70
C HIS A 103 7.28 1.62 -6.20
N LYS A 104 8.45 1.51 -6.84
CA LYS A 104 8.56 1.16 -8.27
C LYS A 104 7.90 -0.18 -8.59
N ASP A 105 8.20 -1.20 -7.80
CA ASP A 105 7.57 -2.52 -7.98
C ASP A 105 6.07 -2.46 -7.80
N MET A 106 5.59 -1.74 -6.79
CA MET A 106 4.15 -1.59 -6.50
C MET A 106 3.40 -0.89 -7.63
N VAL A 107 3.97 0.16 -8.22
CA VAL A 107 3.38 0.85 -9.39
C VAL A 107 3.35 -0.08 -10.59
N GLU A 108 4.45 -0.75 -10.88
CA GLU A 108 4.52 -1.69 -12.01
C GLU A 108 3.55 -2.86 -11.85
N ALA A 109 3.41 -3.41 -10.65
CA ALA A 109 2.44 -4.44 -10.34
C ALA A 109 1.01 -3.98 -10.65
N ALA A 110 0.63 -2.78 -10.18
CA ALA A 110 -0.69 -2.22 -10.42
C ALA A 110 -0.96 -1.92 -11.90
N ARG A 111 0.05 -1.49 -12.64
CA ARG A 111 -0.05 -1.30 -14.11
C ARG A 111 -0.28 -2.61 -14.84
N ARG A 112 0.42 -3.68 -14.46
CA ARG A 112 0.31 -5.00 -15.12
C ARG A 112 -1.03 -5.68 -14.94
N VAL A 113 -1.66 -5.51 -13.78
CA VAL A 113 -3.04 -5.98 -13.59
C VAL A 113 -4.07 -4.99 -14.13
N ASN A 114 -3.61 -3.91 -14.77
CA ASN A 114 -4.45 -2.92 -15.41
C ASN A 114 -5.46 -2.28 -14.44
N VAL A 115 -4.99 -1.74 -13.31
CA VAL A 115 -5.85 -0.92 -12.42
C VAL A 115 -6.33 0.30 -13.20
N GLN A 116 -7.64 0.35 -13.47
CA GLN A 116 -8.24 1.43 -14.27
C GLN A 116 -8.56 2.67 -13.44
N PHE A 117 -8.82 2.49 -12.15
CA PHE A 117 -9.27 3.59 -11.31
C PHE A 117 -8.90 3.36 -9.84
N ILE A 118 -8.51 4.40 -9.15
CA ILE A 118 -8.32 4.37 -7.71
C ILE A 118 -9.25 5.36 -7.01
N LEU A 119 -9.68 4.98 -5.80
CA LEU A 119 -10.33 5.87 -4.85
C LEU A 119 -9.54 5.85 -3.55
N ASN A 120 -8.85 6.92 -3.26
CA ASN A 120 -8.10 7.05 -2.02
C ASN A 120 -8.63 8.19 -1.16
N VAL A 121 -8.57 8.02 0.15
CA VAL A 121 -8.99 9.04 1.11
C VAL A 121 -7.85 9.43 2.04
N ALA A 122 -7.91 10.64 2.54
CA ALA A 122 -7.13 11.09 3.68
C ALA A 122 -8.01 11.05 4.93
N LEU A 123 -7.46 10.52 6.01
CA LEU A 123 -8.16 10.39 7.28
C LEU A 123 -7.64 11.42 8.28
N GLY A 124 -8.56 12.04 9.00
CA GLY A 124 -8.26 12.92 10.12
C GLY A 124 -7.96 12.14 11.41
N GLU A 125 -7.65 12.86 12.46
CA GLU A 125 -7.30 12.30 13.79
C GLU A 125 -8.36 11.33 14.35
N LYS A 126 -9.64 11.62 14.10
CA LYS A 126 -10.76 10.78 14.53
C LYS A 126 -11.18 9.74 13.49
N LYS A 127 -10.31 9.43 12.53
CA LYS A 127 -10.58 8.50 11.39
C LYS A 127 -11.72 8.92 10.46
N GLN A 128 -12.17 10.17 10.53
CA GLN A 128 -13.11 10.75 9.56
C GLN A 128 -12.40 11.06 8.24
N ILE A 129 -13.11 10.88 7.12
CA ILE A 129 -12.60 11.29 5.80
C ILE A 129 -12.51 12.82 5.75
N ILE A 130 -11.32 13.35 5.46
CA ILE A 130 -11.07 14.80 5.32
C ILE A 130 -10.79 15.22 3.89
N ALA A 131 -10.40 14.30 3.03
CA ALA A 131 -10.25 14.51 1.60
C ALA A 131 -10.37 13.18 0.85
N ALA A 132 -10.72 13.23 -0.44
CA ALA A 132 -10.79 12.08 -1.34
C ALA A 132 -10.09 12.41 -2.66
N PHE A 133 -9.39 11.42 -3.22
CA PHE A 133 -8.62 11.50 -4.46
C PHE A 133 -8.99 10.30 -5.31
N ALA A 134 -9.50 10.56 -6.51
CA ALA A 134 -10.05 9.51 -7.36
C ALA A 134 -9.65 9.74 -8.81
N GLY A 135 -9.34 8.67 -9.54
CA GLY A 135 -8.97 8.74 -10.94
C GLY A 135 -7.83 7.79 -11.30
N ASP A 136 -6.93 8.27 -12.15
CA ASP A 136 -5.75 7.54 -12.59
C ASP A 136 -4.87 7.09 -11.41
N LEU A 137 -4.30 5.88 -11.54
CA LEU A 137 -3.49 5.23 -10.51
C LEU A 137 -2.39 6.12 -9.92
N GLU A 138 -1.67 6.85 -10.76
CA GLU A 138 -0.54 7.65 -10.34
C GLU A 138 -0.96 9.07 -10.01
N GLN A 139 -1.71 9.74 -10.89
CA GLN A 139 -2.10 11.14 -10.71
C GLN A 139 -2.94 11.34 -9.44
N ALA A 140 -3.97 10.51 -9.23
CA ALA A 140 -4.80 10.63 -8.05
C ALA A 140 -4.02 10.28 -6.76
N HIS A 141 -3.08 9.32 -6.83
CA HIS A 141 -2.20 9.02 -5.69
C HIS A 141 -1.25 10.17 -5.38
N GLU A 142 -0.62 10.78 -6.41
CA GLU A 142 0.30 11.91 -6.25
C GLU A 142 -0.39 13.14 -5.64
N GLU A 143 -1.61 13.45 -6.07
CA GLU A 143 -2.43 14.52 -5.48
C GLU A 143 -2.72 14.26 -4.00
N GLY A 144 -3.07 13.03 -3.65
CA GLY A 144 -3.28 12.62 -2.27
C GLY A 144 -2.00 12.69 -1.44
N VAL A 145 -0.87 12.27 -1.99
CA VAL A 145 0.45 12.39 -1.35
C VAL A 145 0.81 13.85 -1.12
N ALA A 146 0.60 14.72 -2.11
CA ALA A 146 0.86 16.16 -1.98
C ALA A 146 -0.01 16.79 -0.87
N PHE A 147 -1.27 16.37 -0.77
CA PHE A 147 -2.15 16.80 0.32
C PHE A 147 -1.62 16.34 1.68
N ILE A 148 -1.33 15.04 1.85
CA ILE A 148 -0.86 14.48 3.12
C ILE A 148 0.46 15.09 3.56
N ARG A 149 1.40 15.34 2.65
CA ARG A 149 2.68 15.99 2.97
C ARG A 149 2.50 17.32 3.72
N ARG A 150 1.51 18.13 3.33
CA ARG A 150 1.26 19.43 3.97
C ARG A 150 0.81 19.30 5.43
N TRP A 151 0.18 18.17 5.77
CA TRP A 151 -0.40 17.94 7.09
C TRP A 151 0.47 17.06 8.00
N SER A 152 1.27 16.15 7.43
CA SER A 152 2.08 15.19 8.18
C SER A 152 3.54 15.61 8.33
N GLN A 153 4.01 16.59 7.55
CA GLN A 153 5.41 17.04 7.63
C GLN A 153 5.61 17.98 8.82
N CYS A 154 6.52 17.61 9.70
CA CYS A 154 6.95 18.44 10.82
C CYS A 154 8.47 18.65 10.80
N PRO A 155 8.99 19.72 11.41
CA PRO A 155 10.42 19.88 11.58
C PRO A 155 11.03 18.72 12.37
N ALA A 156 12.21 18.25 11.96
CA ALA A 156 12.97 17.30 12.75
C ALA A 156 13.42 17.94 14.08
N VAL A 157 13.24 17.23 15.17
CA VAL A 157 13.68 17.64 16.50
C VAL A 157 14.74 16.65 16.99
N GLU A 158 15.91 17.13 17.33
CA GLU A 158 16.95 16.32 17.95
C GLU A 158 16.76 16.30 19.47
N GLY A 159 16.92 15.13 20.07
CA GLY A 159 16.81 14.96 21.51
C GLY A 159 17.72 13.85 22.01
N ASP A 160 18.27 14.02 23.23
CA ASP A 160 19.09 13.00 23.88
C ASP A 160 18.26 11.75 24.24
N ILE A 161 16.97 11.93 24.45
CA ILE A 161 16.01 10.85 24.73
C ILE A 161 14.76 11.07 23.89
N VAL A 162 14.37 10.05 23.12
CA VAL A 162 13.12 10.04 22.32
C VAL A 162 12.19 8.97 22.84
N VAL A 163 10.94 9.35 23.15
CA VAL A 163 9.89 8.42 23.56
C VAL A 163 8.83 8.38 22.47
N THR A 164 8.54 7.20 21.98
CA THR A 164 7.55 6.97 20.94
C THR A 164 6.61 5.85 21.33
N SER A 165 5.41 5.83 20.74
CA SER A 165 4.44 4.75 20.89
C SER A 165 3.65 4.56 19.59
N ASN A 166 3.09 3.37 19.40
CA ASN A 166 2.24 3.04 18.24
C ASN A 166 0.76 3.41 18.43
N GLY A 167 0.44 4.24 19.42
CA GLY A 167 -0.94 4.67 19.64
C GLY A 167 -1.85 3.66 20.33
N GLY A 168 -1.32 2.55 20.88
CA GLY A 168 -2.05 1.60 21.70
C GLY A 168 -2.47 0.32 20.98
N TYR A 169 -3.19 -0.53 21.73
CA TYR A 169 -3.67 -1.82 21.23
C TYR A 169 -4.62 -1.67 20.02
N PRO A 170 -4.52 -2.51 18.98
CA PRO A 170 -3.61 -3.67 18.82
C PRO A 170 -2.25 -3.33 18.16
N LEU A 171 -1.99 -2.09 17.80
CA LEU A 171 -0.83 -1.68 16.99
C LEU A 171 0.49 -1.75 17.78
N ASP A 172 0.43 -1.63 19.10
CA ASP A 172 1.57 -1.62 20.02
C ASP A 172 2.05 -3.01 20.46
N GLN A 173 1.50 -4.09 19.89
CA GLN A 173 1.88 -5.46 20.26
C GLN A 173 3.32 -5.84 19.83
N ASN A 174 3.91 -5.13 18.90
CA ASN A 174 5.29 -5.32 18.49
C ASN A 174 5.94 -4.01 18.03
N LEU A 175 7.27 -4.00 18.00
CA LEU A 175 8.05 -2.82 17.61
C LEU A 175 8.09 -2.57 16.10
N TYR A 176 7.60 -3.48 15.28
CA TYR A 176 7.66 -3.39 13.83
C TYR A 176 6.96 -2.13 13.28
N GLN A 177 5.90 -1.70 13.91
CA GLN A 177 5.11 -0.53 13.52
C GLN A 177 5.53 0.76 14.25
N SER A 178 6.65 0.74 14.96
CA SER A 178 7.14 1.84 15.82
C SER A 178 8.46 2.46 15.35
N PRO A 179 8.65 2.78 14.08
CA PRO A 179 9.86 3.43 13.58
C PRO A 179 9.86 4.93 13.84
#